data_ed7b1080e88386ddabf0a34173d39ec2
#
_entry.id   ed7b1080e88386ddabf0a34173d39ec2
#
_cell.length_a   1.000
_cell.length_b   1.000
_cell.length_c   1.000
_cell.angle_alpha   90.00
_cell.angle_beta   90.00
_cell.angle_gamma   90.00
#
_symmetry.space_group_name_H-M   'P 1'
#
loop_
_entity.id
_entity.type
_entity.pdbx_description
1 polymer ?
#
loop_
_entity_poly.entity_id
_entity_poly.type
_entity_poly.pdbx_seq_one_letter_code
_entity_poly.pdbx_strand_id
1 'polypeptide(L)'
;MSSAQLTPDQAKFLLALALPTLKSEHQTTKRVIEAIPPDKGDYRPDAISKSALELAWHIAATEKRFFGGIPVGAFDFTPVHRPESITNSAGIATWFDETFAANLQKLEGMSGEQLVKMMDFRGMFQMPAVSFIQLAMNHSIHHRGQLSTYLRPMGAKVPAIYGESYDGAQARLAKEGKAS
;
A
#
# COMPACT_ATOMS: atom_id res chain seq x y z
N MET A 1 12.96 9.57 32.01
CA MET A 1 13.34 8.26 31.46
C MET A 1 13.97 8.51 30.10
N SER A 2 15.27 8.20 29.91
CA SER A 2 15.90 8.31 28.60
C SER A 2 15.24 7.29 27.67
N SER A 3 14.55 7.75 26.62
CA SER A 3 14.06 6.85 25.59
C SER A 3 15.27 6.16 24.97
N ALA A 4 15.31 4.82 25.01
CA ALA A 4 16.37 4.06 24.38
C ALA A 4 16.45 4.45 22.91
N GLN A 5 17.57 5.01 22.49
CA GLN A 5 17.79 5.43 21.12
C GLN A 5 18.02 4.17 20.27
N LEU A 6 17.30 4.05 19.15
CA LEU A 6 17.43 2.93 18.22
C LEU A 6 18.87 2.89 17.63
N THR A 7 19.53 1.73 17.73
CA THR A 7 20.87 1.56 17.13
C THR A 7 20.77 1.23 15.63
N PRO A 8 21.83 1.48 14.83
CA PRO A 8 21.89 1.09 13.42
C PRO A 8 21.59 -0.40 13.17
N ASP A 9 22.14 -1.30 14.00
CA ASP A 9 21.91 -2.74 13.87
C ASP A 9 20.45 -3.12 14.15
N GLN A 10 19.84 -2.51 15.18
CA GLN A 10 18.43 -2.70 15.49
C GLN A 10 17.56 -2.21 14.33
N ALA A 11 17.88 -1.07 13.72
CA ALA A 11 17.13 -0.55 12.58
C ALA A 11 17.25 -1.46 11.34
N LYS A 12 18.42 -2.02 11.07
CA LYS A 12 18.63 -3.02 10.01
C LYS A 12 17.80 -4.30 10.29
N PHE A 13 17.78 -4.76 11.53
CA PHE A 13 16.96 -5.90 11.92
C PHE A 13 15.46 -5.63 11.74
N LEU A 14 14.96 -4.44 12.14
CA LEU A 14 13.58 -4.03 11.92
C LEU A 14 13.23 -3.97 10.43
N LEU A 15 14.11 -3.43 9.59
CA LEU A 15 13.92 -3.46 8.14
C LEU A 15 13.82 -4.90 7.62
N ALA A 16 14.74 -5.77 8.02
CA ALA A 16 14.75 -7.17 7.59
C ALA A 16 13.46 -7.91 7.96
N LEU A 17 12.91 -7.65 9.16
CA LEU A 17 11.62 -8.19 9.59
C LEU A 17 10.44 -7.61 8.82
N ALA A 18 10.50 -6.33 8.46
CA ALA A 18 9.40 -5.65 7.77
C ALA A 18 9.29 -6.04 6.29
N LEU A 19 10.40 -6.33 5.61
CA LEU A 19 10.45 -6.55 4.16
C LEU A 19 9.51 -7.65 3.64
N PRO A 20 9.44 -8.87 4.24
CA PRO A 20 8.52 -9.91 3.77
C PRO A 20 7.06 -9.46 3.89
N THR A 21 6.69 -8.86 5.03
CA THR A 21 5.34 -8.33 5.26
C THR A 21 5.02 -7.22 4.28
N LEU A 22 5.93 -6.27 4.07
CA LEU A 22 5.77 -5.18 3.12
C LEU A 22 5.47 -5.69 1.70
N LYS A 23 6.23 -6.68 1.23
CA LYS A 23 6.01 -7.32 -0.08
C LYS A 23 4.64 -7.99 -0.17
N SER A 24 4.23 -8.71 0.88
CA SER A 24 2.92 -9.38 0.94
C SER A 24 1.76 -8.38 0.97
N GLU A 25 1.87 -7.31 1.77
CA GLU A 25 0.86 -6.25 1.87
C GLU A 25 0.69 -5.50 0.55
N HIS A 26 1.80 -5.19 -0.12
CA HIS A 26 1.80 -4.58 -1.44
C HIS A 26 1.02 -5.43 -2.45
N GLN A 27 1.33 -6.73 -2.56
CA GLN A 27 0.64 -7.65 -3.47
C GLN A 27 -0.85 -7.79 -3.13
N THR A 28 -1.19 -7.79 -1.83
CA THR A 28 -2.59 -7.83 -1.40
C THR A 28 -3.34 -6.57 -1.80
N THR A 29 -2.71 -5.40 -1.64
CA THR A 29 -3.28 -4.11 -2.05
C THR A 29 -3.46 -4.03 -3.56
N LYS A 30 -2.46 -4.50 -4.34
CA LYS A 30 -2.55 -4.60 -5.80
C LYS A 30 -3.77 -5.39 -6.25
N ARG A 31 -4.00 -6.58 -5.67
CA ARG A 31 -5.19 -7.40 -5.99
C ARG A 31 -6.51 -6.69 -5.72
N VAL A 32 -6.60 -5.89 -4.66
CA VAL A 32 -7.80 -5.10 -4.35
C VAL A 32 -8.01 -3.98 -5.37
N ILE A 33 -6.93 -3.30 -5.80
CA ILE A 33 -6.98 -2.29 -6.87
C ILE A 33 -7.45 -2.93 -8.19
N GLU A 34 -6.88 -4.06 -8.57
CA GLU A 34 -7.22 -4.80 -9.80
C GLU A 34 -8.67 -5.30 -9.81
N ALA A 35 -9.27 -5.52 -8.64
CA ALA A 35 -10.66 -5.97 -8.51
C ALA A 35 -11.70 -4.88 -8.81
N ILE A 36 -11.32 -3.61 -8.98
CA ILE A 36 -12.24 -2.53 -9.40
C ILE A 36 -12.72 -2.82 -10.83
N PRO A 37 -14.01 -2.97 -11.09
CA PRO A 37 -14.52 -3.20 -12.44
C PRO A 37 -14.18 -2.02 -13.37
N PRO A 38 -13.85 -2.27 -14.65
CA PRO A 38 -13.41 -1.24 -15.58
C PRO A 38 -14.41 -0.09 -15.77
N ASP A 39 -15.70 -0.38 -15.66
CA ASP A 39 -16.82 0.56 -15.84
C ASP A 39 -17.30 1.21 -14.53
N LYS A 40 -16.68 0.90 -13.39
CA LYS A 40 -17.09 1.36 -12.04
C LYS A 40 -16.03 2.23 -11.33
N GLY A 41 -15.05 2.72 -12.06
CA GLY A 41 -13.97 3.54 -11.48
C GLY A 41 -14.44 4.80 -10.76
N ASP A 42 -15.58 5.36 -11.19
CA ASP A 42 -16.18 6.58 -10.63
C ASP A 42 -17.13 6.31 -9.46
N TYR A 43 -17.35 5.05 -9.08
CA TYR A 43 -18.19 4.71 -7.93
C TYR A 43 -17.69 5.41 -6.67
N ARG A 44 -18.64 6.00 -5.92
CA ARG A 44 -18.45 6.63 -4.61
C ARG A 44 -19.54 6.12 -3.66
N PRO A 45 -19.22 5.80 -2.41
CA PRO A 45 -20.25 5.39 -1.43
C PRO A 45 -21.15 6.57 -1.02
N ASP A 46 -20.62 7.80 -1.12
CA ASP A 46 -21.31 9.06 -0.80
C ASP A 46 -20.69 10.24 -1.58
N ALA A 47 -21.27 11.42 -1.45
CA ALA A 47 -20.85 12.63 -2.19
C ALA A 47 -19.48 13.19 -1.77
N ILE A 48 -18.98 12.84 -0.58
CA ILE A 48 -17.73 13.39 -0.02
C ILE A 48 -16.55 12.45 -0.26
N SER A 49 -16.82 11.16 -0.33
CA SER A 49 -15.79 10.12 -0.48
C SER A 49 -15.08 10.21 -1.83
N LYS A 50 -13.82 9.79 -1.85
CA LYS A 50 -13.08 9.56 -3.09
C LYS A 50 -13.77 8.49 -3.93
N SER A 51 -13.71 8.61 -5.26
CA SER A 51 -14.12 7.50 -6.14
C SER A 51 -13.16 6.31 -5.99
N ALA A 52 -13.57 5.15 -6.49
CA ALA A 52 -12.76 3.94 -6.44
C ALA A 52 -11.38 4.14 -7.09
N LEU A 53 -11.30 4.78 -8.27
CA LEU A 53 -10.02 5.10 -8.91
C LEU A 53 -9.23 6.19 -8.19
N GLU A 54 -9.89 7.20 -7.63
CA GLU A 54 -9.21 8.23 -6.83
C GLU A 54 -8.64 7.65 -5.54
N LEU A 55 -9.35 6.72 -4.89
CA LEU A 55 -8.85 6.04 -3.69
C LEU A 55 -7.70 5.08 -4.03
N ALA A 56 -7.81 4.32 -5.10
CA ALA A 56 -6.72 3.48 -5.61
C ALA A 56 -5.47 4.31 -5.94
N TRP A 57 -5.63 5.45 -6.61
CA TRP A 57 -4.52 6.35 -6.90
C TRP A 57 -3.93 6.96 -5.63
N HIS A 58 -4.75 7.33 -4.66
CA HIS A 58 -4.28 7.84 -3.37
C HIS A 58 -3.39 6.82 -2.66
N ILE A 59 -3.76 5.54 -2.64
CA ILE A 59 -2.93 4.47 -2.09
C ILE A 59 -1.58 4.41 -2.81
N ALA A 60 -1.62 4.31 -4.14
CA ALA A 60 -0.43 4.17 -4.97
C ALA A 60 0.53 5.37 -4.85
N ALA A 61 0.01 6.58 -4.96
CA ALA A 61 0.79 7.82 -4.87
C ALA A 61 1.39 8.03 -3.48
N THR A 62 0.66 7.66 -2.42
CA THR A 62 1.15 7.80 -1.05
C THR A 62 2.23 6.75 -0.74
N GLU A 63 2.07 5.51 -1.19
CA GLU A 63 3.09 4.47 -1.03
C GLU A 63 4.39 4.86 -1.75
N LYS A 64 4.31 5.35 -2.99
CA LYS A 64 5.47 5.91 -3.70
C LYS A 64 6.14 7.02 -2.90
N ARG A 65 5.36 7.95 -2.32
CA ARG A 65 5.91 9.06 -1.53
C ARG A 65 6.70 8.55 -0.34
N PHE A 66 6.16 7.63 0.43
CA PHE A 66 6.84 7.08 1.59
C PHE A 66 8.08 6.29 1.20
N PHE A 67 7.94 5.27 0.36
CA PHE A 67 9.07 4.40 0.03
C PHE A 67 10.11 5.05 -0.88
N GLY A 68 9.74 6.10 -1.61
CA GLY A 68 10.70 6.94 -2.33
C GLY A 68 11.40 7.96 -1.43
N GLY A 69 10.71 8.51 -0.43
CA GLY A 69 11.24 9.51 0.49
C GLY A 69 12.16 8.95 1.56
N ILE A 70 11.86 7.75 2.10
CA ILE A 70 12.66 7.12 3.15
C ILE A 70 14.14 7.00 2.77
N PRO A 71 14.51 6.45 1.59
CA PRO A 71 15.93 6.36 1.20
C PRO A 71 16.60 7.72 0.95
N VAL A 72 15.81 8.74 0.58
CA VAL A 72 16.31 10.11 0.37
C VAL A 72 16.49 10.85 1.69
N GLY A 73 15.79 10.43 2.76
CA GLY A 73 15.78 11.07 4.06
C GLY A 73 14.86 12.30 4.15
N ALA A 74 13.95 12.48 3.19
CA ALA A 74 12.96 13.57 3.16
C ALA A 74 11.73 13.16 2.33
N PHE A 75 10.57 13.73 2.68
CA PHE A 75 9.33 13.53 1.94
C PHE A 75 8.99 14.74 1.07
N ASP A 76 8.71 14.48 -0.20
CA ASP A 76 8.09 15.47 -1.09
C ASP A 76 6.56 15.34 -0.97
N PHE A 77 5.92 16.40 -0.49
CA PHE A 77 4.47 16.47 -0.34
C PHE A 77 3.75 17.13 -1.52
N THR A 78 4.47 17.43 -2.59
CA THR A 78 3.84 17.86 -3.86
C THR A 78 2.83 16.81 -4.31
N PRO A 79 1.61 17.22 -4.73
CA PRO A 79 0.62 16.27 -5.23
C PRO A 79 1.16 15.46 -6.41
N VAL A 80 1.05 14.14 -6.30
CA VAL A 80 1.35 13.22 -7.40
C VAL A 80 0.06 13.03 -8.20
N HIS A 81 -0.10 13.79 -9.27
CA HIS A 81 -1.25 13.67 -10.16
C HIS A 81 -1.20 12.34 -10.92
N ARG A 82 -2.37 11.73 -11.12
CA ARG A 82 -2.47 10.55 -11.97
C ARG A 82 -2.22 10.95 -13.41
N PRO A 83 -1.28 10.31 -14.13
CA PRO A 83 -1.07 10.56 -15.54
C PRO A 83 -2.36 10.34 -16.35
N GLU A 84 -2.61 11.17 -17.36
CA GLU A 84 -3.80 11.06 -18.21
C GLU A 84 -3.87 9.71 -18.95
N SER A 85 -2.73 9.09 -19.21
CA SER A 85 -2.63 7.76 -19.81
C SER A 85 -3.12 6.63 -18.90
N ILE A 86 -3.22 6.86 -17.58
CA ILE A 86 -3.73 5.88 -16.61
C ILE A 86 -5.21 6.12 -16.36
N THR A 87 -6.07 5.44 -17.09
CA THR A 87 -7.52 5.68 -17.08
C THR A 87 -8.31 4.67 -16.26
N ASN A 88 -7.70 3.55 -15.83
CA ASN A 88 -8.38 2.44 -15.17
C ASN A 88 -7.55 1.83 -14.05
N SER A 89 -8.14 0.89 -13.32
CA SER A 89 -7.52 0.19 -12.19
C SER A 89 -6.30 -0.64 -12.57
N ALA A 90 -6.31 -1.26 -13.74
CA ALA A 90 -5.18 -2.05 -14.23
C ALA A 90 -3.94 -1.16 -14.46
N GLY A 91 -4.12 0.01 -15.06
CA GLY A 91 -3.03 0.99 -15.22
C GLY A 91 -2.49 1.49 -13.88
N ILE A 92 -3.38 1.73 -12.90
CA ILE A 92 -2.95 2.10 -11.54
C ILE A 92 -2.16 0.95 -10.89
N ALA A 93 -2.62 -0.29 -11.01
CA ALA A 93 -1.96 -1.46 -10.43
C ALA A 93 -0.56 -1.70 -11.05
N THR A 94 -0.42 -1.51 -12.35
CA THR A 94 0.88 -1.57 -13.05
C THR A 94 1.84 -0.51 -12.52
N TRP A 95 1.41 0.74 -12.48
CA TRP A 95 2.22 1.84 -11.97
C TRP A 95 2.60 1.67 -10.50
N PHE A 96 1.67 1.17 -9.69
CA PHE A 96 1.88 0.85 -8.28
C PHE A 96 2.99 -0.19 -8.10
N ASP A 97 2.95 -1.26 -8.89
CA ASP A 97 3.92 -2.36 -8.85
C ASP A 97 5.32 -1.90 -9.31
N GLU A 98 5.40 -1.16 -10.42
CA GLU A 98 6.65 -0.63 -10.96
C GLU A 98 7.35 0.34 -9.99
N THR A 99 6.57 1.27 -9.41
CA THR A 99 7.12 2.23 -8.44
C THR A 99 7.54 1.57 -7.13
N PHE A 100 6.81 0.54 -6.69
CA PHE A 100 7.18 -0.25 -5.52
C PHE A 100 8.50 -1.00 -5.76
N ALA A 101 8.64 -1.71 -6.87
CA ALA A 101 9.86 -2.46 -7.19
C ALA A 101 11.10 -1.57 -7.20
N ALA A 102 11.00 -0.38 -7.83
CA ALA A 102 12.10 0.59 -7.88
C ALA A 102 12.47 1.16 -6.51
N ASN A 103 11.49 1.38 -5.63
CA ASN A 103 11.73 1.90 -4.28
C ASN A 103 12.19 0.81 -3.31
N LEU A 104 11.70 -0.42 -3.46
CA LEU A 104 12.10 -1.56 -2.66
C LEU A 104 13.60 -1.83 -2.74
N GLN A 105 14.19 -1.78 -3.95
CA GLN A 105 15.63 -1.90 -4.16
C GLN A 105 16.42 -0.88 -3.32
N LYS A 106 15.95 0.38 -3.28
CA LYS A 106 16.59 1.45 -2.49
C LYS A 106 16.47 1.21 -1.00
N LEU A 107 15.29 0.76 -0.53
CA LEU A 107 15.06 0.43 0.88
C LEU A 107 15.96 -0.73 1.34
N GLU A 108 16.05 -1.79 0.57
CA GLU A 108 16.91 -2.95 0.86
C GLU A 108 18.39 -2.57 0.98
N GLY A 109 18.82 -1.59 0.18
CA GLY A 109 20.21 -1.07 0.18
C GLY A 109 20.55 -0.09 1.30
N MET A 110 19.58 0.36 2.11
CA MET A 110 19.85 1.37 3.16
C MET A 110 20.76 0.82 4.26
N SER A 111 21.70 1.66 4.72
CA SER A 111 22.51 1.35 5.90
C SER A 111 21.74 1.56 7.21
N GLY A 112 22.27 1.01 8.31
CA GLY A 112 21.65 1.21 9.63
C GLY A 112 21.66 2.67 10.05
N GLU A 113 22.70 3.43 9.72
CA GLU A 113 22.84 4.87 10.00
C GLU A 113 21.80 5.68 9.25
N GLN A 114 21.48 5.30 8.01
CA GLN A 114 20.39 5.93 7.26
C GLN A 114 19.03 5.63 7.89
N LEU A 115 18.81 4.38 8.35
CA LEU A 115 17.55 3.92 8.94
C LEU A 115 17.24 4.53 10.31
N VAL A 116 18.25 4.89 11.12
CA VAL A 116 18.04 5.57 12.41
C VAL A 116 17.91 7.08 12.27
N LYS A 117 18.23 7.66 11.11
CA LYS A 117 18.15 9.10 10.89
C LYS A 117 16.71 9.58 11.11
N MET A 118 16.56 10.64 11.92
CA MET A 118 15.28 11.29 12.16
C MET A 118 14.80 11.98 10.88
N MET A 119 13.56 11.71 10.51
CA MET A 119 12.88 12.36 9.38
C MET A 119 11.69 13.15 9.90
N ASP A 120 11.48 14.33 9.34
CA ASP A 120 10.34 15.19 9.64
C ASP A 120 9.14 14.85 8.78
N PHE A 121 7.95 14.85 9.39
CA PHE A 121 6.66 14.71 8.69
C PHE A 121 5.86 15.99 8.82
N ARG A 122 6.08 16.94 7.91
CA ARG A 122 5.36 18.23 7.81
C ARG A 122 5.43 19.10 9.08
N GLY A 123 6.48 19.02 9.87
CA GLY A 123 6.56 19.72 11.16
C GLY A 123 5.61 19.20 12.25
N MET A 124 4.82 18.15 11.96
CA MET A 124 3.89 17.58 12.93
C MET A 124 4.56 16.62 13.89
N PHE A 125 5.48 15.80 13.41
CA PHE A 125 6.26 14.86 14.22
C PHE A 125 7.52 14.42 13.47
N GLN A 126 8.46 13.84 14.22
CA GLN A 126 9.69 13.25 13.69
C GLN A 126 9.84 11.83 14.21
N MET A 127 10.32 10.92 13.35
CA MET A 127 10.63 9.53 13.72
C MET A 127 11.87 9.06 12.95
N PRO A 128 12.54 7.98 13.43
CA PRO A 128 13.56 7.30 12.63
C PRO A 128 13.01 6.85 11.27
N ALA A 129 13.82 6.91 10.22
CA ALA A 129 13.44 6.55 8.87
C ALA A 129 12.78 5.16 8.78
N VAL A 130 13.31 4.15 9.51
CA VAL A 130 12.75 2.80 9.54
C VAL A 130 11.30 2.75 10.06
N SER A 131 10.92 3.63 10.98
CA SER A 131 9.57 3.69 11.54
C SER A 131 8.52 4.14 10.52
N PHE A 132 8.91 4.91 9.52
CA PHE A 132 8.03 5.33 8.43
C PHE A 132 7.61 4.18 7.52
N ILE A 133 8.36 3.06 7.49
CA ILE A 133 7.97 1.85 6.76
C ILE A 133 6.66 1.29 7.34
N GLN A 134 6.56 1.19 8.68
CA GLN A 134 5.34 0.74 9.33
C GLN A 134 4.18 1.73 9.14
N LEU A 135 4.46 3.04 9.21
CA LEU A 135 3.43 4.06 8.96
C LEU A 135 2.87 3.96 7.53
N ALA A 136 3.74 3.77 6.53
CA ALA A 136 3.35 3.59 5.15
C ALA A 136 2.49 2.33 4.96
N MET A 137 2.87 1.21 5.55
CA MET A 137 2.06 -0.02 5.52
C MET A 137 0.68 0.19 6.15
N ASN A 138 0.63 0.80 7.34
CA ASN A 138 -0.64 1.06 8.03
C ASN A 138 -1.56 1.95 7.20
N HIS A 139 -1.02 2.97 6.53
CA HIS A 139 -1.77 3.82 5.61
C HIS A 139 -2.36 3.02 4.43
N SER A 140 -1.54 2.19 3.78
CA SER A 140 -1.99 1.34 2.67
C SER A 140 -3.04 0.33 3.11
N ILE A 141 -2.85 -0.33 4.26
CA ILE A 141 -3.81 -1.27 4.87
C ILE A 141 -5.15 -0.58 5.16
N HIS A 142 -5.12 0.62 5.77
CA HIS A 142 -6.31 1.40 6.08
C HIS A 142 -7.12 1.70 4.83
N HIS A 143 -6.50 2.30 3.82
CA HIS A 143 -7.19 2.67 2.59
C HIS A 143 -7.57 1.48 1.71
N ARG A 144 -6.80 0.40 1.72
CA ARG A 144 -7.19 -0.88 1.12
C ARG A 144 -8.47 -1.42 1.76
N GLY A 145 -8.59 -1.34 3.10
CA GLY A 145 -9.82 -1.71 3.80
C GLY A 145 -11.02 -0.90 3.30
N GLN A 146 -10.87 0.41 3.16
CA GLN A 146 -11.91 1.27 2.57
C GLN A 146 -12.25 0.84 1.13
N LEU A 147 -11.24 0.64 0.28
CA LEU A 147 -11.46 0.25 -1.11
C LEU A 147 -12.14 -1.12 -1.23
N SER A 148 -11.80 -2.06 -0.37
CA SER A 148 -12.42 -3.40 -0.38
C SER A 148 -13.91 -3.36 -0.09
N THR A 149 -14.39 -2.39 0.71
CA THR A 149 -15.83 -2.21 0.96
C THR A 149 -16.58 -1.65 -0.25
N TYR A 150 -15.90 -0.95 -1.17
CA TYR A 150 -16.51 -0.44 -2.41
C TYR A 150 -16.78 -1.56 -3.43
N LEU A 151 -16.00 -2.65 -3.38
CA LEU A 151 -16.07 -3.71 -4.41
C LEU A 151 -17.45 -4.36 -4.50
N ARG A 152 -18.09 -4.67 -3.36
CA ARG A 152 -19.41 -5.34 -3.37
C ARG A 152 -20.52 -4.48 -3.98
N PRO A 153 -20.72 -3.22 -3.60
CA PRO A 153 -21.68 -2.34 -4.25
C PRO A 153 -21.41 -2.16 -5.75
N MET A 154 -20.16 -2.28 -6.19
CA MET A 154 -19.80 -2.27 -7.61
C MET A 154 -20.08 -3.59 -8.33
N GLY A 155 -20.56 -4.65 -7.63
CA GLY A 155 -20.78 -5.97 -8.20
C GLY A 155 -19.51 -6.81 -8.36
N ALA A 156 -18.39 -6.37 -7.82
CA ALA A 156 -17.12 -7.08 -7.87
C ALA A 156 -16.97 -8.11 -6.75
N LYS A 157 -16.12 -9.10 -6.99
CA LYS A 157 -15.66 -10.04 -5.96
C LYS A 157 -14.60 -9.40 -5.11
N VAL A 158 -14.63 -9.66 -3.79
CA VAL A 158 -13.62 -9.19 -2.86
C VAL A 158 -12.49 -10.22 -2.78
N PRO A 159 -11.23 -9.84 -3.13
CA PRO A 159 -10.09 -10.75 -3.00
C PRO A 159 -9.86 -11.19 -1.54
N ALA A 160 -9.19 -12.31 -1.37
CA ALA A 160 -8.66 -12.72 -0.06
C ALA A 160 -7.61 -11.70 0.43
N ILE A 161 -7.75 -11.24 1.68
CA ILE A 161 -6.84 -10.27 2.30
C ILE A 161 -5.99 -10.97 3.35
N TYR A 162 -6.53 -11.34 4.49
CA TYR A 162 -5.85 -12.04 5.58
C TYR A 162 -6.43 -13.43 5.85
N GLY A 163 -6.95 -14.04 4.84
CA GLY A 163 -7.60 -15.34 4.91
C GLY A 163 -8.51 -15.52 3.71
N GLU A 164 -9.26 -16.61 3.67
CA GLU A 164 -10.19 -16.89 2.58
C GLU A 164 -11.34 -15.86 2.61
N SER A 165 -11.60 -15.19 1.48
CA SER A 165 -12.78 -14.34 1.34
C SER A 165 -14.05 -15.18 1.15
N TYR A 166 -15.23 -14.59 1.39
CA TYR A 166 -16.50 -15.23 1.05
C TYR A 166 -16.53 -15.69 -0.41
N ASP A 167 -16.09 -14.84 -1.34
CA ASP A 167 -16.08 -15.17 -2.77
C ASP A 167 -15.09 -16.29 -3.09
N GLY A 168 -13.95 -16.35 -2.38
CA GLY A 168 -12.99 -17.44 -2.46
C GLY A 168 -13.59 -18.77 -1.99
N ALA A 169 -14.24 -18.75 -0.83
CA ALA A 169 -14.93 -19.92 -0.28
C ALA A 169 -16.01 -20.45 -1.22
N GLN A 170 -16.86 -19.58 -1.78
CA GLN A 170 -17.87 -20.00 -2.76
C GLN A 170 -17.26 -20.60 -4.02
N ALA A 171 -16.15 -20.02 -4.52
CA ALA A 171 -15.46 -20.56 -5.68
C ALA A 171 -14.82 -21.94 -5.41
N ARG A 172 -14.29 -22.17 -4.22
CA ARG A 172 -13.74 -23.46 -3.78
C ARG A 172 -14.85 -24.51 -3.68
N LEU A 173 -15.94 -24.21 -2.95
CA LEU A 173 -17.08 -25.12 -2.80
C LEU A 173 -17.71 -25.49 -4.13
N ALA A 174 -17.84 -24.56 -5.07
CA ALA A 174 -18.35 -24.83 -6.41
C ALA A 174 -17.45 -25.78 -7.22
N LYS A 175 -16.12 -25.76 -6.98
CA LYS A 175 -15.18 -26.71 -7.60
C LYS A 175 -15.27 -28.10 -6.97
N GLU A 176 -15.35 -28.16 -5.65
CA GLU A 176 -15.49 -29.41 -4.88
C GLU A 176 -16.83 -30.13 -5.20
N GLY A 177 -17.93 -29.40 -5.29
CA GLY A 177 -19.24 -29.93 -5.67
C GLY A 177 -19.38 -30.39 -7.12
N LYS A 178 -18.43 -30.03 -8.01
CA LYS A 178 -18.35 -30.53 -9.38
C LYS A 178 -17.41 -31.74 -9.52
N ALA A 179 -16.65 -32.06 -8.49
CA ALA A 179 -15.73 -33.20 -8.44
C ALA A 179 -16.34 -34.45 -7.78
N SER A 180 -17.60 -34.36 -7.33
CA SER A 180 -18.44 -35.45 -6.82
C SER A 180 -19.57 -35.78 -7.81
#